data_3abb70fb8719ea67348e0274680e4b81
#
_entry.id   3abb70fb8719ea67348e0274680e4b81
#
_cell.length_a   1.000
_cell.length_b   1.000
_cell.length_c   1.000
_cell.angle_alpha   90.00
_cell.angle_beta   90.00
_cell.angle_gamma   90.00
#
_symmetry.space_group_name_H-M   'P 1'
#
loop_
_entity.id
_entity.type
_entity.pdbx_description
1 polymer ?
#
loop_
_entity_poly.entity_id
_entity_poly.type
_entity_poly.pdbx_seq_one_letter_code
_entity_poly.pdbx_strand_id
1 'polypeptide(L)'
;MYGTGDQAVHAIDEIGFTVGRSEFVCVVGPSGCGKTTLLRCLSGLMPATRGRVRIEGRPIDRTPEDMAIVFQDYSSSLFPWMSVEQNIAFPLRRKKLDRGKRRKLIADSLEAVGLADAGGRFPWQLSGGMQQRVAIARALAYEPQILLMDEPFASLDAQTRADLEDLTLKLRHEYGVTVIFVTHDIDEAVYLADRVIALTNRPTRVRSIVEVDLPRPRDQLTTKELPGFARLRGRVYREVRQLGDDADKIVAGAPRGS
;
A
#
# COMPACT_ATOMS: atom_id res chain seq x y z
N MET A 1 1.34 18.86 10.32
CA MET A 1 1.20 20.22 9.76
C MET A 1 2.29 20.46 8.74
N TYR A 2 1.96 21.02 7.58
CA TYR A 2 2.93 21.47 6.57
C TYR A 2 2.95 23.00 6.55
N GLY A 3 4.14 23.62 6.48
CA GLY A 3 4.33 25.07 6.50
C GLY A 3 4.47 25.64 7.91
N THR A 4 4.92 26.88 7.98
CA THR A 4 5.09 27.68 9.22
C THR A 4 4.19 28.91 9.18
N GLY A 5 3.63 29.33 10.33
CA GLY A 5 2.76 30.51 10.43
C GLY A 5 1.34 30.27 9.87
N ASP A 6 0.68 31.33 9.39
CA ASP A 6 -0.71 31.32 8.90
C ASP A 6 -0.97 30.44 7.67
N GLN A 7 0.07 29.92 7.03
CA GLN A 7 -0.02 28.98 5.90
C GLN A 7 0.14 27.51 6.31
N ALA A 8 0.12 27.19 7.60
CA ALA A 8 0.24 25.83 8.07
C ALA A 8 -0.99 25.00 7.69
N VAL A 9 -0.83 24.02 6.80
CA VAL A 9 -1.91 23.13 6.38
C VAL A 9 -2.03 21.99 7.39
N HIS A 10 -3.19 21.90 8.06
CA HIS A 10 -3.56 20.80 8.94
C HIS A 10 -4.03 19.62 8.08
N ALA A 11 -3.10 18.77 7.65
CA ALA A 11 -3.40 17.68 6.74
C ALA A 11 -4.16 16.55 7.45
N ILE A 12 -3.68 16.13 8.61
CA ILE A 12 -4.23 15.02 9.42
C ILE A 12 -4.60 15.59 10.78
N ASP A 13 -5.82 15.33 11.24
CA ASP A 13 -6.28 15.73 12.57
C ASP A 13 -6.03 14.60 13.57
N GLU A 14 -6.88 13.59 13.58
CA GLU A 14 -6.75 12.45 14.46
C GLU A 14 -6.94 11.14 13.67
N ILE A 15 -5.89 10.30 13.69
CA ILE A 15 -5.92 8.97 13.10
C ILE A 15 -5.44 7.97 14.15
N GLY A 16 -6.33 7.01 14.49
CA GLY A 16 -6.00 5.92 15.37
C GLY A 16 -6.52 4.60 14.82
N PHE A 17 -5.62 3.64 14.62
CA PHE A 17 -5.94 2.26 14.29
C PHE A 17 -4.79 1.34 14.66
N THR A 18 -5.07 0.05 14.69
CA THR A 18 -4.07 -1.00 14.92
C THR A 18 -4.03 -1.94 13.73
N VAL A 19 -2.87 -2.53 13.46
CA VAL A 19 -2.68 -3.54 12.41
C VAL A 19 -2.08 -4.77 13.06
N GLY A 20 -2.69 -5.92 12.81
CA GLY A 20 -2.23 -7.21 13.29
C GLY A 20 -1.01 -7.72 12.51
N ARG A 21 -0.31 -8.71 13.07
CA ARG A 21 0.78 -9.39 12.34
C ARG A 21 0.21 -10.15 11.14
N SER A 22 0.94 -10.11 10.03
CA SER A 22 0.56 -10.74 8.76
C SER A 22 -0.80 -10.28 8.23
N GLU A 23 -1.34 -9.17 8.72
CA GLU A 23 -2.56 -8.58 8.23
C GLU A 23 -2.29 -7.72 6.99
N PHE A 24 -3.23 -7.71 6.06
CA PHE A 24 -3.23 -6.81 4.90
C PHE A 24 -4.28 -5.73 5.12
N VAL A 25 -3.84 -4.52 5.39
CA VAL A 25 -4.73 -3.37 5.60
C VAL A 25 -4.60 -2.40 4.44
N CYS A 26 -5.72 -2.09 3.78
CA CYS A 26 -5.78 -1.02 2.80
C CYS A 26 -6.28 0.28 3.43
N VAL A 27 -5.64 1.39 3.07
CA VAL A 27 -6.04 2.73 3.46
C VAL A 27 -6.54 3.45 2.22
N VAL A 28 -7.82 3.80 2.21
CA VAL A 28 -8.47 4.50 1.10
C VAL A 28 -9.00 5.86 1.53
N GLY A 29 -9.13 6.77 0.59
CA GLY A 29 -9.68 8.09 0.86
C GLY A 29 -9.53 9.04 -0.33
N PRO A 30 -10.19 10.19 -0.30
CA PRO A 30 -10.16 11.17 -1.40
C PRO A 30 -8.74 11.59 -1.79
N SER A 31 -8.57 12.03 -3.04
CA SER A 31 -7.29 12.58 -3.49
C SER A 31 -6.90 13.78 -2.63
N GLY A 32 -5.63 13.84 -2.25
CA GLY A 32 -5.11 14.92 -1.42
C GLY A 32 -5.51 14.89 0.06
N CYS A 33 -6.26 13.88 0.55
CA CYS A 33 -6.62 13.82 1.97
C CYS A 33 -5.43 13.60 2.91
N GLY A 34 -4.25 13.19 2.43
CA GLY A 34 -3.06 13.02 3.27
C GLY A 34 -2.59 11.58 3.44
N LYS A 35 -3.02 10.65 2.57
CA LYS A 35 -2.60 9.23 2.61
C LYS A 35 -1.07 9.06 2.61
N THR A 36 -0.38 9.70 1.68
CA THR A 36 1.10 9.70 1.62
C THR A 36 1.73 10.30 2.87
N THR A 37 1.11 11.35 3.44
CA THR A 37 1.57 11.95 4.71
C THR A 37 1.44 10.96 5.86
N LEU A 38 0.29 10.27 5.94
CA LEU A 38 0.07 9.21 6.92
C LEU A 38 1.14 8.10 6.79
N LEU A 39 1.37 7.63 5.56
CA LEU A 39 2.37 6.59 5.30
C LEU A 39 3.77 7.04 5.70
N ARG A 40 4.16 8.30 5.45
CA ARG A 40 5.44 8.86 5.90
C ARG A 40 5.54 8.94 7.43
N CYS A 41 4.44 9.22 8.12
CA CYS A 41 4.42 9.16 9.58
C CYS A 41 4.54 7.71 10.08
N LEU A 42 3.77 6.78 9.49
CA LEU A 42 3.80 5.36 9.84
C LEU A 42 5.18 4.73 9.62
N SER A 43 5.92 5.21 8.62
CA SER A 43 7.27 4.73 8.31
C SER A 43 8.39 5.36 9.15
N GLY A 44 8.08 6.38 9.96
CA GLY A 44 9.11 7.15 10.68
C GLY A 44 9.97 8.06 9.78
N LEU A 45 9.60 8.23 8.49
CA LEU A 45 10.26 9.20 7.60
C LEU A 45 9.88 10.64 7.92
N MET A 46 8.74 10.82 8.60
CA MET A 46 8.26 12.12 9.06
C MET A 46 7.70 12.00 10.47
N PRO A 47 8.13 12.85 11.41
CA PRO A 47 7.56 12.84 12.75
C PRO A 47 6.10 13.31 12.72
N ALA A 48 5.24 12.65 13.50
CA ALA A 48 3.89 13.16 13.75
C ALA A 48 3.96 14.42 14.61
N THR A 49 3.17 15.45 14.27
CA THR A 49 3.09 16.69 15.07
C THR A 49 2.53 16.43 16.47
N ARG A 50 1.59 15.48 16.59
CA ARG A 50 1.01 14.99 17.85
C ARG A 50 0.77 13.49 17.72
N GLY A 51 0.63 12.83 18.86
CA GLY A 51 0.45 11.36 18.87
C GLY A 51 1.77 10.61 18.66
N ARG A 52 1.68 9.35 18.35
CA ARG A 52 2.84 8.48 18.13
C ARG A 52 2.48 7.22 17.34
N VAL A 53 3.40 6.75 16.53
CA VAL A 53 3.34 5.42 15.91
C VAL A 53 4.07 4.44 16.81
N ARG A 54 3.51 3.23 16.96
CA ARG A 54 4.12 2.17 17.75
C ARG A 54 4.17 0.89 16.93
N ILE A 55 5.28 0.16 17.07
CA ILE A 55 5.43 -1.21 16.57
C ILE A 55 5.66 -2.09 17.79
N GLU A 56 4.84 -3.11 17.97
CA GLU A 56 4.88 -4.00 19.14
C GLU A 56 4.89 -3.24 20.49
N GLY A 57 4.08 -2.19 20.55
CA GLY A 57 3.96 -1.32 21.74
C GLY A 57 5.08 -0.28 21.90
N ARG A 58 6.17 -0.36 21.15
CA ARG A 58 7.31 0.56 21.22
C ARG A 58 7.13 1.72 20.23
N PRO A 59 7.26 2.98 20.67
CA PRO A 59 7.22 4.12 19.78
C PRO A 59 8.39 4.09 18.80
N ILE A 60 8.15 4.55 17.56
CA ILE A 60 9.22 4.72 16.57
C ILE A 60 9.48 6.21 16.33
N ASP A 61 10.73 6.56 16.16
CA ASP A 61 11.25 7.91 15.86
C ASP A 61 12.00 7.98 14.52
N ARG A 62 12.24 6.82 13.93
CA ARG A 62 12.91 6.62 12.64
C ARG A 62 12.38 5.36 11.97
N THR A 63 12.69 5.17 10.69
CA THR A 63 12.30 3.96 9.97
C THR A 63 12.96 2.72 10.61
N PRO A 64 12.15 1.75 11.08
CA PRO A 64 12.66 0.50 11.64
C PRO A 64 13.41 -0.34 10.59
N GLU A 65 14.35 -1.16 11.07
CA GLU A 65 15.14 -2.03 10.18
C GLU A 65 14.34 -3.19 9.58
N ASP A 66 13.21 -3.54 10.18
CA ASP A 66 12.29 -4.60 9.73
C ASP A 66 11.13 -4.07 8.88
N MET A 67 11.22 -2.83 8.41
CA MET A 67 10.23 -2.18 7.56
C MET A 67 10.81 -1.86 6.19
N ALA A 68 10.02 -2.12 5.14
CA ALA A 68 10.32 -1.67 3.78
C ALA A 68 9.17 -0.82 3.22
N ILE A 69 9.50 0.06 2.26
CA ILE A 69 8.56 0.97 1.63
C ILE A 69 8.68 0.83 0.11
N VAL A 70 7.51 0.70 -0.55
CA VAL A 70 7.37 0.81 -2.00
C VAL A 70 6.58 2.09 -2.28
N PHE A 71 7.23 3.04 -2.96
CA PHE A 71 6.64 4.34 -3.30
C PHE A 71 5.84 4.28 -4.60
N GLN A 72 4.92 5.22 -4.77
CA GLN A 72 4.10 5.40 -5.97
C GLN A 72 4.95 5.57 -7.23
N ASP A 73 5.97 6.42 -7.17
CA ASP A 73 6.93 6.60 -8.26
C ASP A 73 8.09 5.61 -8.12
N TYR A 74 7.84 4.40 -8.60
CA TYR A 74 8.84 3.34 -8.62
C TYR A 74 9.99 3.65 -9.59
N SER A 75 9.73 4.36 -10.68
CA SER A 75 10.74 4.70 -11.68
C SER A 75 11.83 5.62 -11.10
N SER A 76 11.42 6.63 -10.36
CA SER A 76 12.34 7.51 -9.62
C SER A 76 13.00 6.85 -8.41
N SER A 77 12.44 5.74 -7.92
CA SER A 77 13.01 5.01 -6.78
C SER A 77 14.12 4.05 -7.17
N LEU A 78 14.19 3.62 -8.42
CA LEU A 78 15.26 2.77 -8.93
C LEU A 78 16.44 3.63 -9.38
N PHE A 79 17.67 3.16 -9.10
CA PHE A 79 18.89 3.81 -9.55
C PHE A 79 19.14 3.47 -11.03
N PRO A 80 18.98 4.41 -11.97
CA PRO A 80 19.05 4.11 -13.41
C PRO A 80 20.43 3.65 -13.87
N TRP A 81 21.49 3.97 -13.13
CA TRP A 81 22.88 3.57 -13.40
C TRP A 81 23.25 2.22 -12.77
N MET A 82 22.34 1.58 -12.04
CA MET A 82 22.53 0.26 -11.45
C MET A 82 21.70 -0.78 -12.20
N SER A 83 22.23 -2.00 -12.35
CA SER A 83 21.43 -3.11 -12.85
C SER A 83 20.32 -3.47 -11.86
N VAL A 84 19.37 -4.31 -12.27
CA VAL A 84 18.30 -4.84 -11.43
C VAL A 84 18.88 -5.52 -10.18
N GLU A 85 19.83 -6.41 -10.35
CA GLU A 85 20.52 -7.08 -9.23
C GLU A 85 21.18 -6.07 -8.29
N GLN A 86 21.84 -5.06 -8.82
CA GLN A 86 22.48 -4.01 -8.03
C GLN A 86 21.48 -3.15 -7.27
N ASN A 87 20.32 -2.83 -7.87
CA ASN A 87 19.22 -2.13 -7.20
C ASN A 87 18.70 -2.92 -6.00
N ILE A 88 18.50 -4.24 -6.17
CA ILE A 88 18.03 -5.13 -5.09
C ILE A 88 19.13 -5.29 -4.01
N ALA A 89 20.39 -5.39 -4.43
CA ALA A 89 21.52 -5.53 -3.49
C ALA A 89 21.78 -4.27 -2.66
N PHE A 90 21.36 -3.09 -3.14
CA PHE A 90 21.72 -1.81 -2.53
C PHE A 90 21.31 -1.71 -1.05
N PRO A 91 20.06 -1.96 -0.63
CA PRO A 91 19.67 -1.89 0.77
C PRO A 91 20.37 -2.95 1.63
N LEU A 92 20.74 -4.10 1.06
CA LEU A 92 21.40 -5.19 1.76
C LEU A 92 22.84 -4.85 2.20
N ARG A 93 23.42 -3.74 1.70
CA ARG A 93 24.75 -3.29 2.11
C ARG A 93 24.83 -2.94 3.60
N ARG A 94 23.71 -2.55 4.20
CA ARG A 94 23.62 -2.25 5.64
C ARG A 94 23.48 -3.48 6.53
N LYS A 95 23.00 -4.60 5.95
CA LYS A 95 22.90 -5.87 6.68
C LYS A 95 24.27 -6.56 6.70
N LYS A 96 24.70 -7.04 7.85
CA LYS A 96 25.93 -7.84 8.00
C LYS A 96 25.71 -9.25 7.46
N LEU A 97 25.57 -9.36 6.14
CA LEU A 97 25.35 -10.63 5.44
C LEU A 97 26.64 -11.08 4.78
N ASP A 98 26.92 -12.38 4.85
CA ASP A 98 27.94 -13.00 4.01
C ASP A 98 27.54 -12.92 2.53
N ARG A 99 28.54 -13.14 1.65
CA ARG A 99 28.37 -13.02 0.20
C ARG A 99 27.36 -14.05 -0.36
N GLY A 100 27.35 -15.26 0.20
CA GLY A 100 26.46 -16.35 -0.22
C GLY A 100 25.01 -16.03 0.11
N LYS A 101 24.73 -15.64 1.37
CA LYS A 101 23.39 -15.25 1.82
C LYS A 101 22.84 -14.06 1.04
N ARG A 102 23.67 -13.03 0.79
CA ARG A 102 23.25 -11.87 -0.02
C ARG A 102 22.87 -12.28 -1.44
N ARG A 103 23.68 -13.12 -2.10
CA ARG A 103 23.38 -13.60 -3.46
C ARG A 103 22.07 -14.40 -3.47
N LYS A 104 21.87 -15.26 -2.48
CA LYS A 104 20.65 -16.06 -2.35
C LYS A 104 19.41 -15.17 -2.20
N LEU A 105 19.42 -14.18 -1.30
CA LEU A 105 18.29 -13.27 -1.11
C LEU A 105 17.93 -12.50 -2.39
N ILE A 106 18.93 -12.08 -3.17
CA ILE A 106 18.70 -11.40 -4.45
C ILE A 106 18.05 -12.36 -5.45
N ALA A 107 18.61 -13.57 -5.60
CA ALA A 107 18.08 -14.57 -6.53
C ALA A 107 16.64 -14.98 -6.15
N ASP A 108 16.40 -15.33 -4.89
CA ASP A 108 15.08 -15.70 -4.38
C ASP A 108 14.04 -14.57 -4.60
N SER A 109 14.42 -13.30 -4.38
CA SER A 109 13.53 -12.17 -4.58
C SER A 109 13.24 -11.90 -6.06
N LEU A 110 14.19 -12.10 -6.96
CA LEU A 110 13.96 -12.02 -8.41
C LEU A 110 13.05 -13.13 -8.91
N GLU A 111 13.25 -14.34 -8.43
CA GLU A 111 12.40 -15.49 -8.76
C GLU A 111 10.96 -15.26 -8.26
N ALA A 112 10.80 -14.80 -7.02
CA ALA A 112 9.51 -14.53 -6.41
C ALA A 112 8.64 -13.53 -7.22
N VAL A 113 9.28 -12.57 -7.90
CA VAL A 113 8.58 -11.60 -8.75
C VAL A 113 8.57 -11.97 -10.25
N GLY A 114 9.09 -13.15 -10.62
CA GLY A 114 9.13 -13.64 -12.00
C GLY A 114 10.12 -12.89 -12.90
N LEU A 115 11.25 -12.45 -12.35
CA LEU A 115 12.31 -11.71 -13.05
C LEU A 115 13.70 -12.36 -12.92
N ALA A 116 13.75 -13.69 -12.74
CA ALA A 116 15.01 -14.42 -12.55
C ALA A 116 16.08 -14.11 -13.61
N ASP A 117 15.67 -13.95 -14.88
CA ASP A 117 16.58 -13.70 -16.00
C ASP A 117 16.84 -12.19 -16.25
N ALA A 118 16.30 -11.30 -15.42
CA ALA A 118 16.41 -9.86 -15.63
C ALA A 118 17.51 -9.18 -14.79
N GLY A 119 18.25 -9.91 -13.96
CA GLY A 119 19.20 -9.38 -13.00
C GLY A 119 20.27 -8.44 -13.59
N GLY A 120 20.76 -8.75 -14.81
CA GLY A 120 21.75 -7.94 -15.52
C GLY A 120 21.18 -6.71 -16.28
N ARG A 121 19.86 -6.60 -16.44
CA ARG A 121 19.21 -5.47 -17.13
C ARG A 121 19.25 -4.21 -16.28
N PHE A 122 19.11 -3.06 -16.94
CA PHE A 122 18.99 -1.77 -16.30
C PHE A 122 17.53 -1.30 -16.29
N PRO A 123 17.10 -0.42 -15.36
CA PRO A 123 15.72 0.05 -15.27
C PRO A 123 15.13 0.54 -16.59
N TRP A 124 15.88 1.29 -17.38
CA TRP A 124 15.44 1.82 -18.69
C TRP A 124 15.21 0.73 -19.77
N GLN A 125 15.63 -0.51 -19.54
CA GLN A 125 15.39 -1.66 -20.41
C GLN A 125 14.13 -2.45 -20.02
N LEU A 126 13.40 -2.00 -19.01
CA LEU A 126 12.25 -2.70 -18.43
C LEU A 126 10.95 -1.93 -18.71
N SER A 127 9.84 -2.68 -18.87
CA SER A 127 8.51 -2.08 -18.85
C SER A 127 8.17 -1.53 -17.45
N GLY A 128 7.16 -0.66 -17.34
CA GLY A 128 6.71 -0.11 -16.06
C GLY A 128 6.36 -1.19 -15.04
N GLY A 129 5.61 -2.22 -15.44
CA GLY A 129 5.30 -3.35 -14.58
C GLY A 129 6.52 -4.16 -14.14
N MET A 130 7.52 -4.32 -15.00
CA MET A 130 8.79 -4.95 -14.61
C MET A 130 9.56 -4.09 -13.62
N GLN A 131 9.61 -2.78 -13.80
CA GLN A 131 10.24 -1.86 -12.84
C GLN A 131 9.55 -1.92 -11.47
N GLN A 132 8.21 -2.00 -11.46
CA GLN A 132 7.45 -2.18 -10.22
C GLN A 132 7.77 -3.52 -9.54
N ARG A 133 7.87 -4.62 -10.30
CA ARG A 133 8.33 -5.91 -9.78
C ARG A 133 9.74 -5.82 -9.17
N VAL A 134 10.64 -5.07 -9.77
CA VAL A 134 11.99 -4.82 -9.20
C VAL A 134 11.90 -4.03 -7.89
N ALA A 135 11.04 -3.03 -7.79
CA ALA A 135 10.85 -2.27 -6.54
C ALA A 135 10.31 -3.17 -5.42
N ILE A 136 9.37 -4.07 -5.74
CA ILE A 136 8.85 -5.08 -4.80
C ILE A 136 9.96 -6.08 -4.42
N ALA A 137 10.70 -6.63 -5.39
CA ALA A 137 11.83 -7.54 -5.12
C ALA A 137 12.89 -6.91 -4.21
N ARG A 138 13.21 -5.63 -4.43
CA ARG A 138 14.14 -4.87 -3.58
C ARG A 138 13.64 -4.76 -2.14
N ALA A 139 12.33 -4.55 -1.95
CA ALA A 139 11.72 -4.53 -0.64
C ALA A 139 11.77 -5.90 0.04
N LEU A 140 11.41 -6.97 -0.69
CA LEU A 140 11.39 -8.35 -0.18
C LEU A 140 12.78 -8.89 0.16
N ALA A 141 13.79 -8.60 -0.68
CA ALA A 141 15.17 -9.03 -0.41
C ALA A 141 15.68 -8.55 0.96
N TYR A 142 15.10 -7.46 1.45
CA TYR A 142 15.40 -6.93 2.78
C TYR A 142 14.80 -7.78 3.91
N GLU A 143 13.93 -8.76 3.61
CA GLU A 143 13.19 -9.59 4.57
C GLU A 143 12.44 -8.74 5.62
N PRO A 144 11.54 -7.84 5.19
CA PRO A 144 10.83 -6.97 6.11
C PRO A 144 9.72 -7.74 6.83
N GLN A 145 9.40 -7.35 8.07
CA GLN A 145 8.16 -7.78 8.75
C GLN A 145 6.98 -6.89 8.39
N ILE A 146 7.25 -5.65 8.00
CA ILE A 146 6.23 -4.67 7.63
C ILE A 146 6.57 -4.09 6.26
N LEU A 147 5.59 -4.13 5.34
CA LEU A 147 5.66 -3.56 4.01
C LEU A 147 4.64 -2.44 3.88
N LEU A 148 5.12 -1.24 3.65
CA LEU A 148 4.29 -0.07 3.34
C LEU A 148 4.29 0.16 1.83
N MET A 149 3.13 0.36 1.23
CA MET A 149 2.99 0.59 -0.20
C MET A 149 2.12 1.83 -0.45
N ASP A 150 2.64 2.81 -1.19
CA ASP A 150 1.95 4.06 -1.49
C ASP A 150 1.52 4.08 -2.95
N GLU A 151 0.24 3.82 -3.23
CA GLU A 151 -0.38 3.78 -4.57
C GLU A 151 0.49 3.04 -5.62
N PRO A 152 0.99 1.82 -5.31
CA PRO A 152 2.08 1.22 -6.10
C PRO A 152 1.66 0.84 -7.52
N PHE A 153 0.36 0.72 -7.80
CA PHE A 153 -0.14 0.25 -9.09
C PHE A 153 -0.87 1.32 -9.90
N ALA A 154 -0.89 2.58 -9.43
CA ALA A 154 -1.70 3.65 -10.00
C ALA A 154 -1.39 3.97 -11.48
N SER A 155 -0.14 3.77 -11.93
CA SER A 155 0.30 4.09 -13.30
C SER A 155 0.39 2.88 -14.23
N LEU A 156 -0.19 1.74 -13.84
CA LEU A 156 -0.13 0.50 -14.61
C LEU A 156 -1.44 0.24 -15.36
N ASP A 157 -1.32 -0.44 -16.50
CA ASP A 157 -2.48 -0.96 -17.23
C ASP A 157 -3.22 -2.04 -16.40
N ALA A 158 -4.46 -2.31 -16.76
CA ALA A 158 -5.34 -3.18 -15.98
C ALA A 158 -4.81 -4.62 -15.82
N GLN A 159 -4.20 -5.20 -16.88
CA GLN A 159 -3.68 -6.56 -16.83
C GLN A 159 -2.45 -6.64 -15.92
N THR A 160 -1.50 -5.74 -16.12
CA THR A 160 -0.28 -5.68 -15.29
C THR A 160 -0.62 -5.42 -13.83
N ARG A 161 -1.64 -4.60 -13.55
CA ARG A 161 -2.14 -4.33 -12.21
C ARG A 161 -2.69 -5.60 -11.57
N ALA A 162 -3.57 -6.33 -12.25
CA ALA A 162 -4.14 -7.58 -11.77
C ALA A 162 -3.05 -8.61 -11.42
N ASP A 163 -2.06 -8.77 -12.30
CA ASP A 163 -0.92 -9.66 -12.06
C ASP A 163 -0.11 -9.28 -10.81
N LEU A 164 0.04 -7.98 -10.55
CA LEU A 164 0.78 -7.47 -9.38
C LEU A 164 -0.04 -7.51 -8.08
N GLU A 165 -1.36 -7.36 -8.16
CA GLU A 165 -2.28 -7.61 -7.04
C GLU A 165 -2.15 -9.08 -6.58
N ASP A 166 -2.25 -10.03 -7.50
CA ASP A 166 -2.12 -11.47 -7.20
C ASP A 166 -0.73 -11.81 -6.67
N LEU A 167 0.32 -11.27 -7.30
CA LEU A 167 1.69 -11.41 -6.82
C LEU A 167 1.83 -10.90 -5.38
N THR A 168 1.25 -9.75 -5.06
CA THR A 168 1.34 -9.14 -3.73
C THR A 168 0.64 -10.00 -2.68
N LEU A 169 -0.53 -10.57 -2.99
CA LEU A 169 -1.23 -11.53 -2.12
C LEU A 169 -0.41 -12.80 -1.90
N LYS A 170 0.19 -13.35 -2.96
CA LYS A 170 1.07 -14.51 -2.89
C LYS A 170 2.26 -14.24 -1.97
N LEU A 171 2.97 -13.13 -2.20
CA LEU A 171 4.14 -12.74 -1.41
C LEU A 171 3.79 -12.50 0.07
N ARG A 172 2.67 -11.82 0.35
CA ARG A 172 2.17 -11.66 1.73
C ARG A 172 1.97 -13.01 2.41
N HIS A 173 1.37 -13.98 1.71
CA HIS A 173 1.12 -15.30 2.25
C HIS A 173 2.42 -16.09 2.49
N GLU A 174 3.33 -16.10 1.50
CA GLU A 174 4.58 -16.86 1.54
C GLU A 174 5.56 -16.33 2.60
N TYR A 175 5.66 -15.01 2.73
CA TYR A 175 6.62 -14.36 3.64
C TYR A 175 6.01 -13.94 4.98
N GLY A 176 4.70 -14.08 5.17
CA GLY A 176 4.02 -13.68 6.42
C GLY A 176 4.13 -12.20 6.74
N VAL A 177 4.31 -11.34 5.73
CA VAL A 177 4.54 -9.90 5.90
C VAL A 177 3.25 -9.20 6.27
N THR A 178 3.32 -8.25 7.21
CA THR A 178 2.23 -7.30 7.49
C THR A 178 2.26 -6.19 6.44
N VAL A 179 1.13 -5.95 5.77
CA VAL A 179 1.06 -4.97 4.67
C VAL A 179 0.13 -3.83 5.02
N ILE A 180 0.61 -2.59 4.85
CA ILE A 180 -0.24 -1.39 4.82
C ILE A 180 -0.14 -0.81 3.41
N PHE A 181 -1.26 -0.84 2.71
CA PHE A 181 -1.37 -0.50 1.31
C PHE A 181 -2.26 0.73 1.13
N VAL A 182 -1.70 1.79 0.63
CA VAL A 182 -2.45 3.02 0.32
C VAL A 182 -2.88 2.98 -1.13
N THR A 183 -4.15 3.21 -1.37
CA THR A 183 -4.71 3.30 -2.72
C THR A 183 -5.91 4.25 -2.77
N HIS A 184 -6.24 4.72 -3.97
CA HIS A 184 -7.51 5.40 -4.24
C HIS A 184 -8.50 4.48 -4.99
N ASP A 185 -8.06 3.30 -5.41
CA ASP A 185 -8.88 2.31 -6.09
C ASP A 185 -9.59 1.41 -5.06
N ILE A 186 -10.92 1.42 -5.08
CA ILE A 186 -11.75 0.69 -4.13
C ILE A 186 -11.81 -0.80 -4.46
N ASP A 187 -11.79 -1.15 -5.74
CA ASP A 187 -11.79 -2.55 -6.18
C ASP A 187 -10.49 -3.23 -5.74
N GLU A 188 -9.35 -2.55 -5.93
CA GLU A 188 -8.05 -2.96 -5.44
C GLU A 188 -8.04 -3.15 -3.91
N ALA A 189 -8.57 -2.17 -3.16
CA ALA A 189 -8.62 -2.23 -1.71
C ALA A 189 -9.46 -3.41 -1.19
N VAL A 190 -10.64 -3.65 -1.78
CA VAL A 190 -11.50 -4.77 -1.40
C VAL A 190 -10.92 -6.11 -1.84
N TYR A 191 -10.22 -6.14 -2.98
CA TYR A 191 -9.58 -7.35 -3.47
C TYR A 191 -8.41 -7.80 -2.59
N LEU A 192 -7.59 -6.87 -2.13
CA LEU A 192 -6.34 -7.18 -1.41
C LEU A 192 -6.53 -7.34 0.10
N ALA A 193 -7.35 -6.50 0.73
CA ALA A 193 -7.34 -6.31 2.17
C ALA A 193 -8.02 -7.41 2.98
N ASP A 194 -7.58 -7.55 4.24
CA ASP A 194 -8.35 -8.14 5.32
C ASP A 194 -9.27 -7.08 5.95
N ARG A 195 -8.79 -5.80 6.00
CA ARG A 195 -9.58 -4.64 6.42
C ARG A 195 -9.26 -3.43 5.55
N VAL A 196 -10.29 -2.63 5.31
CA VAL A 196 -10.17 -1.34 4.61
C VAL A 196 -10.44 -0.20 5.61
N ILE A 197 -9.49 0.71 5.73
CA ILE A 197 -9.61 1.93 6.53
C ILE A 197 -10.00 3.08 5.59
N ALA A 198 -11.22 3.57 5.71
CA ALA A 198 -11.70 4.71 4.95
C ALA A 198 -11.38 6.02 5.69
N LEU A 199 -10.76 6.95 4.99
CA LEU A 199 -10.37 8.27 5.49
C LEU A 199 -11.34 9.36 5.00
N THR A 200 -11.51 10.41 5.82
CA THR A 200 -12.27 11.60 5.44
C THR A 200 -11.46 12.55 4.55
N ASN A 201 -12.11 13.60 4.03
CA ASN A 201 -11.42 14.78 3.52
C ASN A 201 -10.62 15.48 4.64
N ARG A 202 -9.75 16.44 4.26
CA ARG A 202 -9.03 17.27 5.22
C ARG A 202 -9.96 18.13 6.07
N PRO A 203 -9.68 18.26 7.36
CA PRO A 203 -8.67 17.59 8.16
C PRO A 203 -8.99 16.08 8.33
N THR A 204 -8.01 15.23 7.98
CA THR A 204 -8.23 13.81 7.79
C THR A 204 -8.39 13.06 9.11
N ARG A 205 -9.43 12.22 9.18
CA ARG A 205 -9.71 11.28 10.27
C ARG A 205 -10.03 9.90 9.72
N VAL A 206 -9.97 8.89 10.55
CA VAL A 206 -10.57 7.59 10.23
C VAL A 206 -12.09 7.75 10.27
N ARG A 207 -12.74 7.52 9.14
CA ARG A 207 -14.21 7.52 9.05
C ARG A 207 -14.79 6.20 9.50
N SER A 208 -14.27 5.12 8.91
CA SER A 208 -14.72 3.76 9.24
C SER A 208 -13.63 2.75 8.95
N ILE A 209 -13.76 1.59 9.56
CA ILE A 209 -12.95 0.40 9.29
C ILE A 209 -13.92 -0.69 8.83
N VAL A 210 -13.70 -1.20 7.63
CA VAL A 210 -14.53 -2.21 6.98
C VAL A 210 -13.77 -3.53 6.96
N GLU A 211 -14.28 -4.54 7.66
CA GLU A 211 -13.76 -5.91 7.56
C GLU A 211 -14.10 -6.49 6.18
N VAL A 212 -13.17 -7.18 5.57
CA VAL A 212 -13.31 -7.80 4.26
C VAL A 212 -13.38 -9.30 4.42
N ASP A 213 -14.58 -9.79 4.66
CA ASP A 213 -14.88 -11.22 4.80
C ASP A 213 -15.15 -11.85 3.41
N LEU A 214 -14.06 -12.03 2.65
CA LEU A 214 -14.05 -12.72 1.36
C LEU A 214 -13.21 -13.99 1.45
N PRO A 215 -13.62 -15.09 0.79
CA PRO A 215 -12.87 -16.33 0.78
C PRO A 215 -11.41 -16.16 0.30
N ARG A 216 -10.54 -17.06 0.76
CA ARG A 216 -9.17 -17.19 0.29
C ARG A 216 -8.94 -18.62 -0.22
N PRO A 217 -8.08 -18.88 -1.21
CA PRO A 217 -7.31 -17.86 -1.97
C PRO A 217 -8.22 -16.97 -2.81
N ARG A 218 -7.79 -15.74 -3.07
CA ARG A 218 -8.51 -14.80 -3.96
C ARG A 218 -8.04 -14.97 -5.40
N ASP A 219 -8.95 -14.76 -6.33
CA ASP A 219 -8.73 -14.86 -7.77
C ASP A 219 -9.43 -13.68 -8.47
N GLN A 220 -8.81 -13.12 -9.49
CA GLN A 220 -9.26 -11.89 -10.15
C GLN A 220 -10.66 -11.98 -10.74
N LEU A 221 -11.07 -13.16 -11.20
CA LEU A 221 -12.39 -13.39 -11.79
C LEU A 221 -13.39 -13.81 -10.71
N THR A 222 -13.17 -14.97 -10.12
CA THR A 222 -14.14 -15.62 -9.24
C THR A 222 -14.39 -14.83 -7.95
N THR A 223 -13.38 -14.18 -7.38
CA THR A 223 -13.57 -13.34 -6.19
C THR A 223 -14.37 -12.08 -6.51
N LYS A 224 -14.08 -11.43 -7.64
CA LYS A 224 -14.78 -10.19 -8.05
C LYS A 224 -16.22 -10.44 -8.49
N GLU A 225 -16.57 -11.66 -8.92
CA GLU A 225 -17.94 -12.08 -9.23
C GLU A 225 -18.81 -12.37 -7.99
N LEU A 226 -18.20 -12.52 -6.82
CA LEU A 226 -18.96 -12.79 -5.58
C LEU A 226 -19.90 -11.64 -5.24
N PRO A 227 -21.16 -11.90 -4.89
CA PRO A 227 -22.08 -10.88 -4.35
C PRO A 227 -21.52 -10.14 -3.12
N GLY A 228 -20.68 -10.83 -2.34
CA GLY A 228 -19.94 -10.26 -1.20
C GLY A 228 -19.00 -9.15 -1.61
N PHE A 229 -18.26 -9.34 -2.71
CA PHE A 229 -17.35 -8.34 -3.27
C PHE A 229 -18.10 -7.06 -3.66
N ALA A 230 -19.18 -7.19 -4.41
CA ALA A 230 -20.00 -6.04 -4.83
C ALA A 230 -20.59 -5.27 -3.64
N ARG A 231 -21.05 -5.98 -2.59
CA ARG A 231 -21.56 -5.34 -1.36
C ARG A 231 -20.46 -4.58 -0.63
N LEU A 232 -19.28 -5.18 -0.45
CA LEU A 232 -18.13 -4.55 0.22
C LEU A 232 -17.63 -3.33 -0.56
N ARG A 233 -17.49 -3.46 -1.89
CA ARG A 233 -17.14 -2.34 -2.76
C ARG A 233 -18.12 -1.17 -2.60
N GLY A 234 -19.43 -1.46 -2.64
CA GLY A 234 -20.45 -0.43 -2.45
C GLY A 234 -20.39 0.21 -1.06
N ARG A 235 -20.11 -0.58 -0.01
CA ARG A 235 -19.92 -0.04 1.34
C ARG A 235 -18.72 0.88 1.42
N VAL A 236 -17.54 0.44 0.97
CA VAL A 236 -16.31 1.25 0.99
C VAL A 236 -16.48 2.52 0.14
N TYR A 237 -17.16 2.41 -1.02
CA TYR A 237 -17.44 3.57 -1.88
C TYR A 237 -18.26 4.64 -1.14
N ARG A 238 -19.34 4.27 -0.44
CA ARG A 238 -20.15 5.21 0.36
C ARG A 238 -19.32 5.88 1.45
N GLU A 239 -18.50 5.11 2.14
CA GLU A 239 -17.63 5.65 3.18
C GLU A 239 -16.63 6.69 2.63
N VAL A 240 -15.95 6.38 1.51
CA VAL A 240 -14.98 7.30 0.89
C VAL A 240 -15.65 8.56 0.34
N ARG A 241 -16.84 8.44 -0.25
CA ARG A 241 -17.59 9.57 -0.81
C ARG A 241 -18.30 10.39 0.26
N GLN A 242 -18.26 9.96 1.51
CA GLN A 242 -18.99 10.60 2.62
C GLN A 242 -20.51 10.69 2.35
N LEU A 243 -21.01 9.77 1.53
CA LEU A 243 -22.44 9.58 1.35
C LEU A 243 -22.94 8.88 2.62
N GLY A 244 -23.30 9.65 3.64
CA GLY A 244 -24.00 9.11 4.82
C GLY A 244 -25.36 8.54 4.43
N ASP A 245 -26.09 7.97 5.39
CA ASP A 245 -27.46 7.47 5.20
C ASP A 245 -28.46 8.54 4.72
N ASP A 246 -28.02 9.76 4.52
CA ASP A 246 -28.79 10.87 3.91
C ASP A 246 -29.03 10.71 2.39
N ALA A 247 -28.42 9.73 1.71
CA ALA A 247 -28.71 9.46 0.30
C ALA A 247 -30.18 9.04 0.06
N ASP A 248 -30.80 8.41 1.04
CA ASP A 248 -32.24 8.06 0.97
C ASP A 248 -33.17 9.29 1.12
N LYS A 249 -32.71 10.40 1.70
CA LYS A 249 -33.49 11.62 1.82
C LYS A 249 -33.55 12.46 0.55
N ILE A 250 -32.53 12.35 -0.32
CA ILE A 250 -32.48 13.10 -1.59
C ILE A 250 -33.46 12.48 -2.61
N VAL A 251 -33.69 11.17 -2.57
CA VAL A 251 -34.65 10.49 -3.46
C VAL A 251 -36.09 10.71 -3.01
N ALA A 252 -36.33 10.92 -1.73
CA ALA A 252 -37.68 11.17 -1.18
C ALA A 252 -38.14 12.63 -1.30
N GLY A 253 -37.27 13.56 -1.68
CA GLY A 253 -37.54 15.01 -1.75
C GLY A 253 -37.87 15.58 -3.12
N ALA A 254 -38.04 14.74 -4.18
CA ALA A 254 -38.48 15.27 -5.48
C ALA A 254 -39.99 15.66 -5.40
N PRO A 255 -40.35 16.95 -5.58
CA PRO A 255 -41.75 17.33 -5.63
C PRO A 255 -42.41 16.68 -6.83
N ARG A 256 -43.47 15.92 -6.59
CA ARG A 256 -44.40 15.50 -7.66
C ARG A 256 -45.03 16.78 -8.18
N GLY A 257 -44.53 17.25 -9.32
CA GLY A 257 -45.15 18.35 -10.04
C GLY A 257 -46.60 18.02 -10.40
N SER A 258 -47.45 18.87 -10.02
CA SER A 258 -48.86 19.01 -10.48
C SER A 258 -48.89 19.63 -11.87
#